data_25c0819b60235b5efd86b206aae2326a
#
_entry.id   25c0819b60235b5efd86b206aae2326a
#
_cell.length_a   1.000
_cell.length_b   1.000
_cell.length_c   1.000
_cell.angle_alpha   90.00
_cell.angle_beta   90.00
_cell.angle_gamma   90.00
#
_symmetry.space_group_name_H-M   'P 1'
#
loop_
_entity.id
_entity.type
_entity.pdbx_description
1 polymer ?
#
loop_
_entity_poly.entity_id
_entity_poly.type
_entity_poly.pdbx_seq_one_letter_code
_entity_poly.pdbx_strand_id
1 'polypeptide(L)'
;MDEIADKGRYTDEELEEFKALIEEKLSIAKDQLQFYRQQLADLADNPDSKIRGLDDGTGTAENEQLYQLASRQQKLIQHLENALIRVHNKTYGICRVTGKLISKERLRAVPHATLSMEAKKAR
;
A
#
# COMPACT_ATOMS: atom_id res chain seq x y z
N MET A 1 19.45 5.37 26.64
CA MET A 1 19.27 4.77 25.88
C MET A 1 17.95 4.42 25.21
N ASP A 2 17.53 3.21 25.32
CA ASP A 2 16.36 2.78 24.60
C ASP A 2 15.14 3.58 24.95
N GLU A 3 15.04 3.95 26.21
CA GLU A 3 13.88 4.72 26.67
C GLU A 3 13.79 6.07 25.97
N ILE A 4 14.94 6.68 25.72
CA ILE A 4 14.95 7.96 25.04
C ILE A 4 14.51 7.81 23.60
N ALA A 5 15.01 6.76 22.94
CA ALA A 5 14.62 6.49 21.55
C ALA A 5 13.13 6.17 21.45
N ASP A 6 12.59 5.49 22.47
CA ASP A 6 11.21 5.05 22.43
C ASP A 6 10.20 6.16 22.70
N LYS A 7 10.69 7.31 23.15
CA LYS A 7 9.77 8.33 23.58
C LYS A 7 9.04 9.07 22.48
N GLY A 8 9.38 8.88 21.28
CA GLY A 8 8.69 9.57 20.21
C GLY A 8 8.86 8.96 18.87
N ARG A 9 9.78 8.02 18.74
CA ARG A 9 10.02 7.42 17.44
C ARG A 9 10.71 6.09 17.59
N TYR A 10 10.66 5.30 16.55
CA TYR A 10 11.40 4.04 16.51
C TYR A 10 12.88 4.30 16.31
N THR A 11 13.69 3.36 16.75
CA THR A 11 15.14 3.48 16.60
C THR A 11 15.53 3.33 15.13
N ASP A 12 16.74 3.77 14.81
CA ASP A 12 17.23 3.64 13.44
C ASP A 12 17.26 2.18 12.99
N GLU A 13 17.60 1.28 13.91
CA GLU A 13 17.64 -0.14 13.59
C GLU A 13 16.23 -0.67 13.29
N GLU A 14 15.27 -0.26 14.10
CA GLU A 14 13.86 -0.65 13.86
C GLU A 14 13.37 -0.07 12.58
N LEU A 15 13.73 1.17 12.26
CA LEU A 15 13.32 1.79 11.01
C LEU A 15 13.92 1.05 9.81
N GLU A 16 15.13 0.53 9.93
CA GLU A 16 15.71 -0.25 8.84
C GLU A 16 14.94 -1.54 8.60
N GLU A 17 14.48 -2.19 9.66
CA GLU A 17 13.68 -3.39 9.53
C GLU A 17 12.37 -3.09 8.82
N PHE A 18 11.71 -2.00 9.21
CA PHE A 18 10.46 -1.64 8.58
C PHE A 18 10.68 -1.20 7.14
N LYS A 19 11.80 -0.54 6.87
CA LYS A 19 12.14 -0.16 5.51
C LYS A 19 12.22 -1.38 4.60
N ALA A 20 12.90 -2.42 5.08
CA ALA A 20 13.01 -3.65 4.29
C ALA A 20 11.65 -4.28 4.04
N LEU A 21 10.80 -4.29 5.06
CA LEU A 21 9.46 -4.82 4.93
C LEU A 21 8.64 -4.02 3.93
N ILE A 22 8.72 -2.69 4.01
CA ILE A 22 7.98 -1.82 3.10
C ILE A 22 8.46 -2.03 1.67
N GLU A 23 9.78 -2.13 1.48
CA GLU A 23 10.32 -2.31 0.14
C GLU A 23 9.89 -3.64 -0.47
N GLU A 24 9.82 -4.68 0.36
CA GLU A 24 9.34 -5.98 -0.12
C GLU A 24 7.87 -5.88 -0.54
N LYS A 25 7.05 -5.28 0.29
CA LYS A 25 5.62 -5.11 -0.02
C LYS A 25 5.44 -4.24 -1.25
N LEU A 26 6.27 -3.22 -1.39
CA LEU A 26 6.22 -2.33 -2.54
C LEU A 26 6.55 -3.07 -3.82
N SER A 27 7.55 -3.94 -3.79
CA SER A 27 7.92 -4.73 -4.95
C SER A 27 6.77 -5.64 -5.38
N ILE A 28 6.13 -6.29 -4.40
CA ILE A 28 5.01 -7.18 -4.69
C ILE A 28 3.84 -6.38 -5.28
N ALA A 29 3.57 -5.20 -4.73
CA ALA A 29 2.47 -4.38 -5.21
C ALA A 29 2.71 -3.90 -6.63
N LYS A 30 3.96 -3.55 -6.95
CA LYS A 30 4.30 -3.13 -8.30
C LYS A 30 4.16 -4.27 -9.29
N ASP A 31 4.55 -5.48 -8.90
CA ASP A 31 4.37 -6.64 -9.75
C ASP A 31 2.88 -6.92 -10.00
N GLN A 32 2.06 -6.79 -8.97
CA GLN A 32 0.63 -6.98 -9.11
C GLN A 32 0.03 -5.95 -10.06
N LEU A 33 0.44 -4.70 -9.92
CA LEU A 33 -0.06 -3.65 -10.80
C LEU A 33 0.34 -3.92 -12.24
N GLN A 34 1.57 -4.35 -12.46
CA GLN A 34 2.04 -4.69 -13.79
C GLN A 34 1.20 -5.80 -14.40
N PHE A 35 0.88 -6.80 -13.60
CA PHE A 35 0.06 -7.92 -14.04
C PHE A 35 -1.33 -7.43 -14.47
N TYR A 36 -1.96 -6.60 -13.65
CA TYR A 36 -3.30 -6.10 -13.99
C TYR A 36 -3.27 -5.23 -15.24
N ARG A 37 -2.25 -4.41 -15.38
CA ARG A 37 -2.10 -3.57 -16.57
C ARG A 37 -1.91 -4.42 -17.82
N GLN A 38 -1.16 -5.51 -17.70
CA GLN A 38 -0.96 -6.40 -18.83
C GLN A 38 -2.26 -7.07 -19.22
N GLN A 39 -3.06 -7.47 -18.24
CA GLN A 39 -4.37 -8.06 -18.52
C GLN A 39 -5.28 -7.07 -19.24
N LEU A 40 -5.25 -5.83 -18.81
CA LEU A 40 -6.06 -4.79 -19.46
C LEU A 40 -5.58 -4.55 -20.89
N ALA A 41 -4.27 -4.54 -21.10
CA ALA A 41 -3.73 -4.34 -22.44
C ALA A 41 -4.11 -5.50 -23.35
N ASP A 42 -4.07 -6.72 -22.85
CA ASP A 42 -4.43 -7.89 -23.63
C ASP A 42 -5.91 -7.84 -24.03
N LEU A 43 -6.77 -7.41 -23.12
CA LEU A 43 -8.18 -7.28 -23.43
C LEU A 43 -8.41 -6.20 -24.49
N ALA A 44 -7.69 -5.10 -24.39
CA ALA A 44 -7.84 -4.01 -25.36
C ALA A 44 -7.39 -4.42 -26.75
N ASP A 45 -6.36 -5.26 -26.83
CA ASP A 45 -5.81 -5.67 -28.11
C ASP A 45 -6.54 -6.85 -28.73
N ASN A 46 -7.42 -7.51 -27.98
CA ASN A 46 -8.15 -8.67 -28.47
C ASN A 46 -9.40 -8.23 -29.21
N PRO A 47 -9.48 -8.50 -30.54
CA PRO A 47 -10.66 -8.09 -31.31
C PRO A 47 -11.96 -8.63 -30.75
N ASP A 48 -11.96 -9.87 -30.31
CA ASP A 48 -13.16 -10.48 -29.75
C ASP A 48 -13.61 -9.77 -28.49
N SER A 49 -12.67 -9.38 -27.65
CA SER A 49 -13.00 -8.64 -26.43
C SER A 49 -13.61 -7.29 -26.75
N LYS A 50 -13.08 -6.63 -27.76
CA LYS A 50 -13.61 -5.33 -28.17
C LYS A 50 -15.04 -5.44 -28.64
N ILE A 51 -15.31 -6.46 -29.46
CA ILE A 51 -16.64 -6.69 -29.98
C ILE A 51 -17.61 -6.99 -28.83
N ARG A 52 -17.19 -7.87 -27.95
CA ARG A 52 -18.01 -8.20 -26.78
C ARG A 52 -18.28 -7.00 -25.90
N GLY A 53 -17.27 -6.20 -25.70
CA GLY A 53 -17.41 -5.02 -24.87
C GLY A 53 -18.44 -4.06 -25.40
N LEU A 54 -18.58 -4.02 -26.72
CA LEU A 54 -19.59 -3.16 -27.34
C LEU A 54 -20.98 -3.76 -27.24
N ASP A 55 -21.07 -5.09 -27.29
CA ASP A 55 -22.36 -5.73 -27.47
C ASP A 55 -23.02 -6.16 -26.18
N ASP A 56 -22.28 -6.58 -25.15
CA ASP A 56 -22.93 -7.18 -23.99
C ASP A 56 -22.31 -6.77 -22.67
N GLY A 57 -21.58 -6.07 -22.37
CA GLY A 57 -21.11 -5.66 -21.07
C GLY A 57 -20.27 -6.67 -20.32
N THR A 58 -20.14 -7.89 -20.79
CA THR A 58 -19.34 -8.87 -20.09
C THR A 58 -17.87 -8.45 -20.07
N GLY A 59 -17.36 -8.04 -21.24
CA GLY A 59 -16.02 -7.52 -21.32
C GLY A 59 -15.86 -6.24 -20.52
N THR A 60 -16.90 -5.41 -20.50
CA THR A 60 -16.88 -4.18 -19.74
C THR A 60 -16.78 -4.45 -18.24
N ALA A 61 -17.52 -5.45 -17.75
CA ALA A 61 -17.49 -5.81 -16.34
C ALA A 61 -16.11 -6.33 -15.96
N GLU A 62 -15.50 -7.16 -16.80
CA GLU A 62 -14.15 -7.65 -16.54
C GLU A 62 -13.13 -6.52 -16.49
N ASN A 63 -13.24 -5.61 -17.46
CA ASN A 63 -12.33 -4.46 -17.49
C ASN A 63 -12.49 -3.61 -16.25
N GLU A 64 -13.72 -3.40 -15.83
CA GLU A 64 -13.97 -2.58 -14.65
C GLU A 64 -13.38 -3.20 -13.41
N GLN A 65 -13.50 -4.53 -13.28
CA GLN A 65 -12.91 -5.22 -12.15
C GLN A 65 -11.39 -5.09 -12.15
N LEU A 66 -10.77 -5.26 -13.32
CA LEU A 66 -9.32 -5.11 -13.44
C LEU A 66 -8.89 -3.68 -13.14
N TYR A 67 -9.65 -2.68 -13.59
CA TYR A 67 -9.34 -1.29 -13.28
C TYR A 67 -9.40 -1.04 -11.78
N GLN A 68 -10.39 -1.62 -11.11
CA GLN A 68 -10.51 -1.46 -9.66
C GLN A 68 -9.33 -2.09 -8.94
N LEU A 69 -8.93 -3.29 -9.35
CA LEU A 69 -7.78 -3.96 -8.75
C LEU A 69 -6.49 -3.17 -8.99
N ALA A 70 -6.33 -2.67 -10.22
CA ALA A 70 -5.15 -1.86 -10.54
C ALA A 70 -5.14 -0.59 -9.70
N SER A 71 -6.31 0.04 -9.55
CA SER A 71 -6.42 1.27 -8.77
C SER A 71 -6.05 1.04 -7.31
N ARG A 72 -6.47 -0.09 -6.75
CA ARG A 72 -6.11 -0.43 -5.37
C ARG A 72 -4.60 -0.58 -5.22
N GLN A 73 -3.97 -1.24 -6.19
CA GLN A 73 -2.52 -1.42 -6.13
C GLN A 73 -1.80 -0.09 -6.27
N GLN A 74 -2.29 0.80 -7.13
CA GLN A 74 -1.69 2.12 -7.26
C GLN A 74 -1.75 2.89 -5.95
N LYS A 75 -2.89 2.83 -5.27
CA LYS A 75 -3.03 3.50 -3.98
C LYS A 75 -2.11 2.90 -2.94
N LEU A 76 -2.02 1.58 -2.91
CA LEU A 76 -1.14 0.89 -1.97
C LEU A 76 0.32 1.29 -2.22
N ILE A 77 0.72 1.33 -3.49
CA ILE A 77 2.07 1.73 -3.85
C ILE A 77 2.33 3.15 -3.34
N GLN A 78 1.40 4.06 -3.56
CA GLN A 78 1.55 5.44 -3.10
C GLN A 78 1.70 5.49 -1.58
N HIS A 79 0.87 4.74 -0.87
CA HIS A 79 0.94 4.71 0.59
C HIS A 79 2.26 4.13 1.08
N LEU A 80 2.75 3.08 0.40
CA LEU A 80 4.02 2.47 0.79
C LEU A 80 5.19 3.40 0.49
N GLU A 81 5.14 4.12 -0.62
CA GLU A 81 6.17 5.10 -0.93
C GLU A 81 6.18 6.23 0.08
N ASN A 82 5.00 6.69 0.48
CA ASN A 82 4.90 7.69 1.53
C ASN A 82 5.46 7.17 2.86
N ALA A 83 5.25 5.88 3.13
CA ALA A 83 5.81 5.28 4.33
C ALA A 83 7.35 5.30 4.29
N LEU A 84 7.94 5.03 3.12
CA LEU A 84 9.39 5.11 2.99
C LEU A 84 9.91 6.53 3.24
N ILE A 85 9.17 7.53 2.79
CA ILE A 85 9.55 8.92 3.06
C ILE A 85 9.55 9.16 4.57
N ARG A 86 8.55 8.65 5.27
CA ARG A 86 8.49 8.82 6.72
C ARG A 86 9.64 8.09 7.42
N VAL A 87 10.03 6.92 6.91
CA VAL A 87 11.20 6.22 7.45
C VAL A 87 12.45 7.10 7.29
N HIS A 88 12.61 7.67 6.12
CA HIS A 88 13.74 8.55 5.85
C HIS A 88 13.75 9.75 6.80
N ASN A 89 12.58 10.30 7.07
CA ASN A 89 12.43 11.48 7.92
C ASN A 89 12.37 11.11 9.41
N LYS A 90 12.40 9.80 9.72
CA LYS A 90 12.37 9.30 11.09
C LYS A 90 11.06 9.61 11.81
N THR A 91 9.99 9.75 11.04
CA THR A 91 8.64 9.95 11.58
C THR A 91 7.76 8.73 11.38
N TYR A 92 8.31 7.67 10.82
CA TYR A 92 7.56 6.46 10.56
C TYR A 92 7.06 5.81 11.85
N GLY A 93 5.83 5.29 11.82
CA GLY A 93 5.28 4.55 12.94
C GLY A 93 4.71 5.43 14.04
N ILE A 94 4.62 6.72 13.81
CA ILE A 94 4.05 7.65 14.79
C ILE A 94 2.61 7.92 14.38
N CYS A 95 1.68 7.67 15.31
CA CYS A 95 0.25 7.90 15.04
C CYS A 95 0.01 9.39 14.84
N ARG A 96 -0.60 9.75 13.72
CA ARG A 96 -0.82 11.16 13.40
C ARG A 96 -1.86 11.81 14.27
N VAL A 97 -2.64 11.02 15.02
CA VAL A 97 -3.67 11.54 15.90
C VAL A 97 -3.17 11.66 17.33
N THR A 98 -2.56 10.59 17.85
CA THR A 98 -2.15 10.55 19.25
C THR A 98 -0.70 10.97 19.48
N GLY A 99 0.11 10.95 18.43
CA GLY A 99 1.54 11.20 18.58
C GLY A 99 2.33 10.09 19.21
N LYS A 100 1.66 8.98 19.54
CA LYS A 100 2.31 7.82 20.12
C LYS A 100 2.70 6.83 19.05
N LEU A 101 3.62 5.93 19.39
CA LEU A 101 4.05 4.93 18.44
C LEU A 101 2.93 3.95 18.14
N ILE A 102 2.79 3.61 16.86
CA ILE A 102 1.91 2.54 16.42
C ILE A 102 2.62 1.22 16.73
N SER A 103 1.86 0.22 17.20
CA SER A 103 2.48 -1.05 17.60
C SER A 103 3.17 -1.71 16.41
N LYS A 104 4.22 -2.46 16.71
CA LYS A 104 4.95 -3.17 15.68
C LYS A 104 4.07 -4.19 14.99
N GLU A 105 3.18 -4.84 15.74
CA GLU A 105 2.26 -5.81 15.16
C GLU A 105 1.41 -5.19 14.07
N ARG A 106 0.86 -4.01 14.37
CA ARG A 106 0.03 -3.33 13.39
C ARG A 106 0.85 -2.90 12.17
N LEU A 107 2.07 -2.43 12.40
CA LEU A 107 2.93 -2.01 11.29
C LEU A 107 3.38 -3.19 10.43
N ARG A 108 3.52 -4.37 11.03
CA ARG A 108 3.85 -5.55 10.24
C ARG A 108 2.67 -5.97 9.38
N ALA A 109 1.46 -5.83 9.90
CA ALA A 109 0.25 -6.16 9.14
C ALA A 109 -0.08 -5.08 8.12
N VAL A 110 0.08 -3.82 8.51
CA VAL A 110 -0.23 -2.67 7.64
C VAL A 110 0.96 -1.71 7.69
N PRO A 111 1.99 -1.96 6.89
CA PRO A 111 3.22 -1.16 6.98
C PRO A 111 3.03 0.33 6.71
N HIS A 112 1.97 0.70 6.00
CA HIS A 112 1.70 2.11 5.69
C HIS A 112 0.72 2.76 6.67
N ALA A 113 0.43 2.11 7.80
CA ALA A 113 -0.51 2.64 8.78
C ALA A 113 -0.03 3.97 9.33
N THR A 114 -0.95 4.91 9.49
CA THR A 114 -0.68 6.20 10.09
C THR A 114 -1.48 6.43 11.36
N LEU A 115 -2.31 5.47 11.72
CA LEU A 115 -3.15 5.53 12.92
C LEU A 115 -2.93 4.28 13.76
N SER A 116 -2.82 4.47 15.07
CA SER A 116 -2.82 3.34 15.98
C SER A 116 -4.20 2.70 16.00
N MET A 117 -4.29 1.48 16.52
CA MET A 117 -5.58 0.82 16.63
C MET A 117 -6.51 1.63 17.52
N GLU A 118 -5.96 2.19 18.56
CA GLU A 118 -6.73 3.03 19.48
C GLU A 118 -7.34 4.22 18.75
N ALA A 119 -6.52 4.92 17.96
CA ALA A 119 -7.01 6.08 17.22
C ALA A 119 -8.00 5.68 16.13
N LYS A 120 -7.78 4.53 15.50
CA LYS A 120 -8.68 4.05 14.48
C LYS A 120 -10.05 3.71 15.04
N LYS A 121 -10.07 3.11 16.23
CA LYS A 121 -11.34 2.78 16.87
C LYS A 121 -12.11 4.00 17.32
N ALA A 122 -11.40 5.06 17.65
CA ALA A 122 -12.05 6.30 18.12
C ALA A 122 -12.72 7.08 17.00
N ARG A 123 -12.46 6.73 15.75
CA ARG A 123 -13.05 7.46 14.62
C ARG A 123 -14.46 6.98 14.26
#